data_b396803346675bf96018d12d5c1c3c41
#
_entry.id   b396803346675bf96018d12d5c1c3c41
#
_cell.length_a   1.000
_cell.length_b   1.000
_cell.length_c   1.000
_cell.angle_alpha   90.00
_cell.angle_beta   90.00
_cell.angle_gamma   90.00
#
_symmetry.space_group_name_H-M   'P 1'
#
loop_
_entity.id
_entity.type
_entity.pdbx_description
1 polymer ?
#
loop_
_entity_poly.entity_id
_entity_poly.type
_entity_poly.pdbx_seq_one_letter_code
_entity_poly.pdbx_strand_id
1 'polypeptide(L)'
;MTRHARRTFHSLRYRNYRLFFGGQIVSQTGSWMQRIALGWFVLQLTHSAFDVGVMAFAQFAPYMLFGLFAGVLADRLDARRTVIGTQAAQLITASALAWIALGGFAEPWMLYTIAFINGTVLVLDVPSRQQLTYRMVGRDDLPNAIALNSTLFNASRIFGPAIAGIVLVAGAGVCFLTNAISYLAVLIGLLLMRTSEFFPLQRFERPKILAGTREGLAWVLGQRRMVVILTLVFVISTFCFNFNVTLPVLAKVTLNGHSYVYGLLSAAFGAGALVGALVAASLGRASMKVLLVGGMVFSAGELLLAPAQSAVLAGILLFFVGAAG
;
A
#
# COMPACT_ATOMS: atom_id res chain seq x y z
N MET A 1 -4.96 -26.18 18.52
CA MET A 1 -4.00 -25.14 18.06
C MET A 1 -2.68 -25.37 18.75
N THR A 2 -1.60 -25.58 17.98
CA THR A 2 -0.24 -25.79 18.50
C THR A 2 0.26 -24.56 19.28
N ARG A 3 1.21 -24.75 20.22
CA ARG A 3 1.82 -23.63 21.01
C ARG A 3 2.34 -22.50 20.11
N HIS A 4 2.81 -22.79 18.90
CA HIS A 4 3.27 -21.80 17.92
C HIS A 4 2.14 -20.94 17.35
N ALA A 5 1.00 -21.52 16.97
CA ALA A 5 -0.16 -20.76 16.47
C ALA A 5 -0.72 -19.78 17.53
N ARG A 6 -0.70 -20.16 18.83
CA ARG A 6 -1.09 -19.25 19.92
C ARG A 6 -0.17 -18.04 20.05
N ARG A 7 1.13 -18.20 19.77
CA ARG A 7 2.09 -17.08 19.79
C ARG A 7 1.91 -16.17 18.57
N THR A 8 1.69 -16.74 17.39
CA THR A 8 1.53 -15.98 16.14
C THR A 8 0.29 -15.08 16.15
N PHE A 9 -0.82 -15.55 16.70
CA PHE A 9 -2.10 -14.81 16.71
C PHE A 9 -2.44 -14.21 18.08
N HIS A 10 -1.42 -13.95 18.91
CA HIS A 10 -1.62 -13.52 20.29
C HIS A 10 -2.35 -12.19 20.41
N SER A 11 -2.08 -11.22 19.54
CA SER A 11 -2.74 -9.91 19.55
C SER A 11 -4.24 -9.98 19.22
N LEU A 12 -4.72 -11.05 18.57
CA LEU A 12 -6.15 -11.23 18.31
C LEU A 12 -6.97 -11.57 19.57
N ARG A 13 -6.32 -11.77 20.74
CA ARG A 13 -7.02 -11.87 22.03
C ARG A 13 -7.75 -10.57 22.40
N TYR A 14 -7.21 -9.43 21.98
CA TYR A 14 -7.82 -8.12 22.22
C TYR A 14 -9.02 -7.94 21.32
N ARG A 15 -10.20 -7.72 21.91
CA ARG A 15 -11.46 -7.57 21.20
C ARG A 15 -11.41 -6.45 20.15
N ASN A 16 -10.91 -5.29 20.54
CA ASN A 16 -10.80 -4.13 19.65
C ASN A 16 -9.88 -4.39 18.46
N TYR A 17 -8.73 -5.03 18.69
CA TYR A 17 -7.80 -5.38 17.61
C TYR A 17 -8.38 -6.44 16.67
N ARG A 18 -9.08 -7.44 17.20
CA ARG A 18 -9.75 -8.47 16.39
C ARG A 18 -10.83 -7.89 15.45
N LEU A 19 -11.64 -6.94 15.96
CA LEU A 19 -12.62 -6.23 15.14
C LEU A 19 -11.95 -5.42 14.03
N PHE A 20 -10.90 -4.68 14.37
CA PHE A 20 -10.13 -3.90 13.42
C PHE A 20 -9.46 -4.78 12.37
N PHE A 21 -8.75 -5.81 12.79
CA PHE A 21 -8.01 -6.71 11.90
C PHE A 21 -8.95 -7.45 10.94
N GLY A 22 -10.11 -7.93 11.41
CA GLY A 22 -11.13 -8.56 10.57
C GLY A 22 -11.66 -7.62 9.48
N GLY A 23 -11.96 -6.36 9.84
CA GLY A 23 -12.35 -5.35 8.87
C GLY A 23 -11.23 -5.03 7.86
N GLN A 24 -9.98 -4.94 8.35
CA GLN A 24 -8.81 -4.65 7.52
C GLN A 24 -8.52 -5.75 6.49
N ILE A 25 -8.81 -7.02 6.76
CA ILE A 25 -8.65 -8.12 5.77
C ILE A 25 -9.44 -7.80 4.51
N VAL A 26 -10.69 -7.41 4.66
CA VAL A 26 -11.57 -7.12 3.52
C VAL A 26 -11.17 -5.80 2.85
N SER A 27 -10.99 -4.75 3.64
CA SER A 27 -10.72 -3.40 3.14
C SER A 27 -9.35 -3.26 2.47
N GLN A 28 -8.29 -3.85 3.02
CA GLN A 28 -6.96 -3.82 2.40
C GLN A 28 -6.94 -4.55 1.05
N THR A 29 -7.59 -5.71 0.99
CA THR A 29 -7.73 -6.46 -0.26
C THR A 29 -8.51 -5.64 -1.30
N GLY A 30 -9.63 -5.03 -0.90
CA GLY A 30 -10.40 -4.12 -1.74
C GLY A 30 -9.60 -2.90 -2.22
N SER A 31 -8.79 -2.31 -1.35
CA SER A 31 -7.94 -1.17 -1.69
C SER A 31 -6.87 -1.52 -2.73
N TRP A 32 -6.24 -2.70 -2.62
CA TRP A 32 -5.31 -3.19 -3.63
C TRP A 32 -6.01 -3.51 -4.95
N MET A 33 -7.20 -4.11 -4.90
CA MET A 33 -8.05 -4.34 -6.07
C MET A 33 -8.39 -3.02 -6.77
N GLN A 34 -8.84 -1.99 -6.02
CA GLN A 34 -9.16 -0.67 -6.58
C GLN A 34 -7.94 -0.02 -7.24
N ARG A 35 -6.75 -0.14 -6.65
CA ARG A 35 -5.51 0.43 -7.22
C ARG A 35 -5.23 -0.16 -8.60
N ILE A 36 -5.35 -1.46 -8.75
CA ILE A 36 -5.19 -2.15 -10.03
C ILE A 36 -6.27 -1.72 -11.02
N ALA A 37 -7.53 -1.70 -10.58
CA ALA A 37 -8.65 -1.30 -11.41
C ALA A 37 -8.53 0.14 -11.91
N LEU A 38 -8.04 1.06 -11.07
CA LEU A 38 -7.88 2.47 -11.42
C LEU A 38 -6.80 2.65 -12.51
N GLY A 39 -5.63 2.03 -12.36
CA GLY A 39 -4.58 2.09 -13.39
C GLY A 39 -5.03 1.51 -14.73
N TRP A 40 -5.75 0.39 -14.70
CA TRP A 40 -6.33 -0.21 -15.90
C TRP A 40 -7.40 0.68 -16.54
N PHE A 41 -8.28 1.27 -15.73
CA PHE A 41 -9.38 2.12 -16.19
C PHE A 41 -8.88 3.41 -16.84
N VAL A 42 -7.89 4.07 -16.23
CA VAL A 42 -7.23 5.24 -16.84
C VAL A 42 -6.64 4.89 -18.21
N LEU A 43 -5.90 3.75 -18.31
CA LEU A 43 -5.31 3.31 -19.56
C LEU A 43 -6.38 2.95 -20.62
N GLN A 44 -7.53 2.41 -20.21
CA GLN A 44 -8.65 2.14 -21.11
C GLN A 44 -9.30 3.43 -21.62
N LEU A 45 -9.44 4.42 -20.76
CA LEU A 45 -10.13 5.68 -21.06
C LEU A 45 -9.28 6.59 -21.97
N THR A 46 -7.98 6.67 -21.66
CA THR A 46 -7.08 7.65 -22.32
C THR A 46 -6.21 7.04 -23.43
N HIS A 47 -6.04 5.73 -23.44
CA HIS A 47 -5.07 5.00 -24.27
C HIS A 47 -3.63 5.52 -24.14
N SER A 48 -3.29 6.17 -23.02
CA SER A 48 -2.05 6.90 -22.79
C SER A 48 -1.35 6.37 -21.51
N ALA A 49 -0.13 5.89 -21.67
CA ALA A 49 0.73 5.53 -20.54
C ALA A 49 1.11 6.76 -19.69
N PHE A 50 1.18 7.94 -20.32
CA PHE A 50 1.46 9.19 -19.63
C PHE A 50 0.35 9.53 -18.63
N ASP A 51 -0.91 9.34 -19.01
CA ASP A 51 -2.05 9.61 -18.12
C ASP A 51 -2.11 8.64 -16.93
N VAL A 52 -1.68 7.40 -17.10
CA VAL A 52 -1.48 6.47 -15.98
C VAL A 52 -0.39 6.99 -15.03
N GLY A 53 0.69 7.57 -15.58
CA GLY A 53 1.73 8.25 -14.82
C GLY A 53 1.22 9.46 -14.06
N VAL A 54 0.40 10.32 -14.69
CA VAL A 54 -0.24 11.48 -14.04
C VAL A 54 -1.14 11.04 -12.90
N MET A 55 -1.94 10.00 -13.09
CA MET A 55 -2.78 9.43 -12.02
C MET A 55 -1.94 8.91 -10.86
N ALA A 56 -0.87 8.16 -11.13
CA ALA A 56 0.03 7.66 -10.10
C ALA A 56 0.71 8.84 -9.36
N PHE A 57 1.18 9.86 -10.09
CA PHE A 57 1.73 11.07 -9.48
C PHE A 57 0.69 11.76 -8.59
N ALA A 58 -0.54 11.96 -9.06
CA ALA A 58 -1.61 12.56 -8.27
C ALA A 58 -1.87 11.81 -6.96
N GLN A 59 -1.81 10.47 -6.99
CA GLN A 59 -1.98 9.64 -5.80
C GLN A 59 -0.85 9.80 -4.78
N PHE A 60 0.40 9.96 -5.23
CA PHE A 60 1.57 10.02 -4.34
C PHE A 60 2.03 11.44 -4.00
N ALA A 61 1.69 12.44 -4.80
CA ALA A 61 2.04 13.84 -4.57
C ALA A 61 1.67 14.34 -3.16
N PRO A 62 0.52 14.00 -2.56
CA PRO A 62 0.19 14.39 -1.19
C PRO A 62 1.19 13.91 -0.14
N TYR A 63 1.84 12.75 -0.34
CA TYR A 63 2.88 12.28 0.57
C TYR A 63 4.11 13.18 0.54
N MET A 64 4.49 13.70 -0.63
CA MET A 64 5.60 14.64 -0.75
C MET A 64 5.24 16.00 -0.11
N LEU A 65 4.00 16.46 -0.30
CA LEU A 65 3.55 17.78 0.16
C LEU A 65 3.26 17.80 1.68
N PHE A 66 2.61 16.77 2.19
CA PHE A 66 2.03 16.77 3.54
C PHE A 66 2.63 15.72 4.47
N GLY A 67 3.48 14.81 3.99
CA GLY A 67 3.99 13.67 4.77
C GLY A 67 4.70 14.06 6.06
N LEU A 68 5.51 15.13 6.03
CA LEU A 68 6.20 15.64 7.21
C LEU A 68 5.24 16.19 8.28
N PHE A 69 4.13 16.79 7.85
CA PHE A 69 3.15 17.38 8.75
C PHE A 69 2.15 16.35 9.28
N ALA A 70 1.91 15.29 8.51
CA ALA A 70 0.90 14.29 8.83
C ALA A 70 1.21 13.51 10.12
N GLY A 71 2.46 13.14 10.33
CA GLY A 71 2.87 12.46 11.57
C GLY A 71 2.55 13.29 12.81
N VAL A 72 2.92 14.57 12.76
CA VAL A 72 2.66 15.50 13.86
C VAL A 72 1.18 15.77 14.07
N LEU A 73 0.43 15.89 12.98
CA LEU A 73 -1.01 16.10 13.05
C LEU A 73 -1.69 14.84 13.63
N ALA A 74 -1.28 13.65 13.19
CA ALA A 74 -1.77 12.39 13.71
C ALA A 74 -1.53 12.25 15.23
N ASP A 75 -0.36 12.70 15.72
CA ASP A 75 -0.04 12.68 17.15
C ASP A 75 -0.91 13.59 18.01
N ARG A 76 -1.52 14.60 17.41
CA ARG A 76 -2.40 15.57 18.12
C ARG A 76 -3.85 15.16 18.10
N LEU A 77 -4.26 14.33 17.17
CA LEU A 77 -5.64 13.92 16.97
C LEU A 77 -5.96 12.63 17.73
N ASP A 78 -7.25 12.38 17.97
CA ASP A 78 -7.69 11.07 18.49
C ASP A 78 -7.60 10.02 17.38
N ALA A 79 -6.72 9.04 17.56
CA ALA A 79 -6.41 8.03 16.55
C ALA A 79 -7.66 7.31 16.03
N ARG A 80 -8.62 6.94 16.90
CA ARG A 80 -9.84 6.24 16.48
C ARG A 80 -10.73 7.15 15.64
N ARG A 81 -10.97 8.40 16.09
CA ARG A 81 -11.81 9.34 15.34
C ARG A 81 -11.18 9.69 13.99
N THR A 82 -9.87 9.86 13.96
CA THR A 82 -9.13 10.14 12.72
C THR A 82 -9.25 8.98 11.74
N VAL A 83 -9.03 7.73 12.20
CA VAL A 83 -9.19 6.56 11.33
C VAL A 83 -10.63 6.38 10.86
N ILE A 84 -11.64 6.66 11.68
CA ILE A 84 -13.05 6.66 11.22
C ILE A 84 -13.24 7.70 10.11
N GLY A 85 -12.75 8.93 10.29
CA GLY A 85 -12.85 9.99 9.29
C GLY A 85 -12.14 9.64 7.97
N THR A 86 -10.92 9.10 8.04
CA THR A 86 -10.17 8.70 6.85
C THR A 86 -10.81 7.52 6.12
N GLN A 87 -11.33 6.52 6.85
CA GLN A 87 -12.06 5.40 6.24
C GLN A 87 -13.40 5.84 5.62
N ALA A 88 -14.12 6.79 6.24
CA ALA A 88 -15.31 7.38 5.64
C ALA A 88 -14.98 8.17 4.37
N ALA A 89 -13.90 8.94 4.37
CA ALA A 89 -13.43 9.66 3.18
C ALA A 89 -13.03 8.67 2.05
N GLN A 90 -12.37 7.57 2.37
CA GLN A 90 -12.04 6.53 1.39
C GLN A 90 -13.29 5.82 0.85
N LEU A 91 -14.30 5.57 1.70
CA LEU A 91 -15.61 5.07 1.25
C LEU A 91 -16.25 6.04 0.24
N ILE A 92 -16.27 7.33 0.54
CA ILE A 92 -16.84 8.36 -0.34
C ILE A 92 -16.09 8.42 -1.67
N THR A 93 -14.76 8.45 -1.65
CA THR A 93 -13.94 8.48 -2.88
C THR A 93 -14.11 7.22 -3.72
N ALA A 94 -14.17 6.04 -3.10
CA ALA A 94 -14.42 4.78 -3.80
C ALA A 94 -15.84 4.73 -4.40
N SER A 95 -16.84 5.24 -3.67
CA SER A 95 -18.23 5.36 -4.17
C SER A 95 -18.32 6.33 -5.34
N ALA A 96 -17.62 7.46 -5.28
CA ALA A 96 -17.55 8.41 -6.38
C ALA A 96 -16.91 7.79 -7.64
N LEU A 97 -15.80 7.05 -7.48
CA LEU A 97 -15.20 6.29 -8.59
C LEU A 97 -16.16 5.28 -9.19
N ALA A 98 -16.88 4.53 -8.32
CA ALA A 98 -17.87 3.57 -8.77
C ALA A 98 -18.99 4.24 -9.57
N TRP A 99 -19.52 5.34 -9.07
CA TRP A 99 -20.59 6.09 -9.71
C TRP A 99 -20.18 6.65 -11.07
N ILE A 100 -19.00 7.28 -11.16
CA ILE A 100 -18.46 7.83 -12.41
C ILE A 100 -18.22 6.71 -13.42
N ALA A 101 -17.63 5.59 -13.01
CA ALA A 101 -17.29 4.49 -13.90
C ALA A 101 -18.54 3.72 -14.38
N LEU A 102 -19.51 3.45 -13.50
CA LEU A 102 -20.77 2.78 -13.84
C LEU A 102 -21.69 3.67 -14.64
N GLY A 103 -21.65 4.99 -14.40
CA GLY A 103 -22.45 5.98 -15.15
C GLY A 103 -21.93 6.25 -16.55
N GLY A 104 -20.71 5.83 -16.90
CA GLY A 104 -20.16 5.98 -18.24
C GLY A 104 -19.75 7.41 -18.61
N PHE A 105 -19.64 8.33 -17.62
CA PHE A 105 -19.27 9.74 -17.85
C PHE A 105 -17.90 10.09 -17.27
N ALA A 106 -17.01 9.08 -17.16
CA ALA A 106 -15.69 9.24 -16.61
C ALA A 106 -14.82 10.14 -17.50
N GLU A 107 -14.25 11.19 -16.90
CA GLU A 107 -13.26 12.05 -17.52
C GLU A 107 -11.91 11.89 -16.79
N PRO A 108 -10.76 11.93 -17.46
CA PRO A 108 -9.45 11.70 -16.86
C PRO A 108 -9.18 12.58 -15.64
N TRP A 109 -9.52 13.86 -15.70
CA TRP A 109 -9.30 14.82 -14.62
C TRP A 109 -10.07 14.45 -13.33
N MET A 110 -11.25 13.81 -13.45
CA MET A 110 -12.03 13.34 -12.30
C MET A 110 -11.25 12.25 -11.56
N LEU A 111 -10.64 11.31 -12.30
CA LEU A 111 -9.87 10.21 -11.75
C LEU A 111 -8.60 10.73 -11.06
N TYR A 112 -7.91 11.71 -11.65
CA TYR A 112 -6.73 12.33 -11.03
C TYR A 112 -7.09 13.09 -9.76
N THR A 113 -8.19 13.82 -9.77
CA THR A 113 -8.68 14.56 -8.60
C THR A 113 -9.02 13.61 -7.44
N ILE A 114 -9.74 12.52 -7.73
CA ILE A 114 -10.08 11.53 -6.71
C ILE A 114 -8.83 10.80 -6.23
N ALA A 115 -7.87 10.48 -7.11
CA ALA A 115 -6.58 9.90 -6.72
C ALA A 115 -5.80 10.83 -5.78
N PHE A 116 -5.77 12.13 -6.04
CA PHE A 116 -5.12 13.14 -5.19
C PHE A 116 -5.82 13.25 -3.81
N ILE A 117 -7.15 13.31 -3.79
CA ILE A 117 -7.92 13.33 -2.54
C ILE A 117 -7.64 12.07 -1.72
N ASN A 118 -7.68 10.89 -2.36
CA ASN A 118 -7.39 9.62 -1.71
C ASN A 118 -5.96 9.57 -1.16
N GLY A 119 -4.97 10.04 -1.94
CA GLY A 119 -3.59 10.20 -1.49
C GLY A 119 -3.49 11.09 -0.25
N THR A 120 -4.19 12.22 -0.22
CA THR A 120 -4.22 13.15 0.92
C THR A 120 -4.81 12.47 2.18
N VAL A 121 -5.88 11.72 2.02
CA VAL A 121 -6.49 10.95 3.10
C VAL A 121 -5.51 9.91 3.66
N LEU A 122 -4.79 9.19 2.77
CA LEU A 122 -3.84 8.15 3.16
C LEU A 122 -2.64 8.71 3.95
N VAL A 123 -2.20 9.94 3.66
CA VAL A 123 -1.08 10.59 4.39
C VAL A 123 -1.38 10.67 5.88
N LEU A 124 -2.63 10.92 6.26
CA LEU A 124 -3.06 11.00 7.67
C LEU A 124 -3.48 9.62 8.21
N ASP A 125 -4.05 8.76 7.37
CA ASP A 125 -4.58 7.45 7.75
C ASP A 125 -3.47 6.52 8.28
N VAL A 126 -2.32 6.46 7.58
CA VAL A 126 -1.23 5.54 7.91
C VAL A 126 -0.68 5.75 9.34
N PRO A 127 -0.24 6.95 9.74
CA PRO A 127 0.26 7.15 11.11
C PRO A 127 -0.83 6.99 12.16
N SER A 128 -2.07 7.40 11.86
CA SER A 128 -3.20 7.25 12.79
C SER A 128 -3.56 5.78 13.03
N ARG A 129 -3.48 4.92 12.03
CA ARG A 129 -3.66 3.46 12.20
C ARG A 129 -2.55 2.83 13.05
N GLN A 130 -1.31 3.25 12.88
CA GLN A 130 -0.20 2.75 13.71
C GLN A 130 -0.41 3.12 15.17
N GLN A 131 -0.81 4.37 15.44
CA GLN A 131 -1.13 4.82 16.79
C GLN A 131 -2.35 4.08 17.38
N LEU A 132 -3.40 3.84 16.57
CA LEU A 132 -4.58 3.08 16.99
C LEU A 132 -4.20 1.62 17.31
N THR A 133 -3.32 1.00 16.52
CA THR A 133 -2.83 -0.36 16.78
C THR A 133 -2.16 -0.44 18.15
N TYR A 134 -1.29 0.50 18.49
CA TYR A 134 -0.69 0.59 19.82
C TYR A 134 -1.76 0.68 20.93
N ARG A 135 -2.76 1.56 20.74
CA ARG A 135 -3.85 1.73 21.73
C ARG A 135 -4.70 0.48 21.92
N MET A 136 -4.79 -0.39 20.92
CA MET A 136 -5.58 -1.63 21.01
C MET A 136 -4.86 -2.78 21.72
N VAL A 137 -3.52 -2.89 21.57
CA VAL A 137 -2.77 -4.06 22.03
C VAL A 137 -1.74 -3.76 23.13
N GLY A 138 -1.40 -2.49 23.34
CA GLY A 138 -0.36 -2.07 24.27
C GLY A 138 1.05 -2.34 23.77
N ARG A 139 2.05 -2.04 24.62
CA ARG A 139 3.47 -2.11 24.28
C ARG A 139 3.97 -3.53 24.06
N ASP A 140 3.56 -4.44 24.91
CA ASP A 140 4.10 -5.80 24.95
C ASP A 140 3.70 -6.63 23.74
N ASP A 141 2.47 -6.45 23.24
CA ASP A 141 1.94 -7.17 22.08
C ASP A 141 2.04 -6.40 20.76
N LEU A 142 2.55 -5.16 20.80
CA LEU A 142 2.72 -4.34 19.60
C LEU A 142 3.56 -5.02 18.51
N PRO A 143 4.71 -5.68 18.82
CA PRO A 143 5.48 -6.38 17.78
C PRO A 143 4.68 -7.47 17.06
N ASN A 144 3.83 -8.20 17.80
CA ASN A 144 2.95 -9.22 17.21
C ASN A 144 1.86 -8.60 16.32
N ALA A 145 1.24 -7.50 16.76
CA ALA A 145 0.25 -6.78 15.96
C ALA A 145 0.85 -6.19 14.68
N ILE A 146 2.06 -5.63 14.75
CA ILE A 146 2.79 -5.12 13.58
C ILE A 146 3.08 -6.27 12.60
N ALA A 147 3.53 -7.43 13.09
CA ALA A 147 3.79 -8.59 12.24
C ALA A 147 2.52 -9.09 11.54
N LEU A 148 1.39 -9.14 12.25
CA LEU A 148 0.09 -9.50 11.67
C LEU A 148 -0.38 -8.48 10.63
N ASN A 149 -0.26 -7.18 10.90
CA ASN A 149 -0.61 -6.13 9.95
C ASN A 149 0.28 -6.18 8.69
N SER A 150 1.59 -6.44 8.86
CA SER A 150 2.51 -6.61 7.73
C SER A 150 2.17 -7.85 6.90
N THR A 151 1.82 -8.96 7.54
CA THR A 151 1.36 -10.17 6.85
C THR A 151 0.09 -9.90 6.05
N LEU A 152 -0.87 -9.21 6.67
CA LEU A 152 -2.11 -8.82 5.99
C LEU A 152 -1.85 -7.91 4.79
N PHE A 153 -0.99 -6.90 4.95
CA PHE A 153 -0.62 -6.00 3.86
C PHE A 153 -0.02 -6.75 2.66
N ASN A 154 0.93 -7.65 2.91
CA ASN A 154 1.55 -8.45 1.85
C ASN A 154 0.57 -9.46 1.23
N ALA A 155 -0.29 -10.10 2.02
CA ALA A 155 -1.34 -10.97 1.52
C ALA A 155 -2.31 -10.21 0.61
N SER A 156 -2.76 -9.02 1.03
CA SER A 156 -3.64 -8.16 0.25
C SER A 156 -3.00 -7.69 -1.06
N ARG A 157 -1.68 -7.49 -1.07
CA ARG A 157 -0.88 -7.14 -2.26
C ARG A 157 -0.85 -8.27 -3.31
N ILE A 158 -1.09 -9.50 -2.90
CA ILE A 158 -1.19 -10.67 -3.79
C ILE A 158 -2.65 -10.88 -4.20
N PHE A 159 -3.53 -11.02 -3.22
CA PHE A 159 -4.94 -11.36 -3.46
C PHE A 159 -5.74 -10.23 -4.11
N GLY A 160 -5.45 -8.97 -3.75
CA GLY A 160 -6.13 -7.80 -4.33
C GLY A 160 -6.01 -7.75 -5.85
N PRO A 161 -4.79 -7.75 -6.43
CA PRO A 161 -4.58 -7.80 -7.87
C PRO A 161 -5.17 -9.03 -8.54
N ALA A 162 -5.05 -10.22 -7.93
CA ALA A 162 -5.63 -11.45 -8.47
C ALA A 162 -7.16 -11.35 -8.59
N ILE A 163 -7.82 -10.86 -7.55
CA ILE A 163 -9.27 -10.61 -7.55
C ILE A 163 -9.63 -9.50 -8.54
N ALA A 164 -8.81 -8.44 -8.63
CA ALA A 164 -9.02 -7.37 -9.60
C ALA A 164 -9.05 -7.90 -11.03
N GLY A 165 -8.13 -8.80 -11.40
CA GLY A 165 -8.08 -9.40 -12.72
C GLY A 165 -9.38 -10.12 -13.11
N ILE A 166 -10.02 -10.76 -12.14
CA ILE A 166 -11.31 -11.45 -12.33
C ILE A 166 -12.47 -10.44 -12.37
N VAL A 167 -12.56 -9.55 -11.39
CA VAL A 167 -13.69 -8.62 -11.23
C VAL A 167 -13.68 -7.55 -12.34
N LEU A 168 -12.52 -7.16 -12.87
CA LEU A 168 -12.40 -6.22 -13.99
C LEU A 168 -13.05 -6.72 -15.29
N VAL A 169 -13.31 -8.02 -15.43
CA VAL A 169 -14.11 -8.55 -16.55
C VAL A 169 -15.53 -7.98 -16.52
N ALA A 170 -16.07 -7.74 -15.32
CA ALA A 170 -17.36 -7.09 -15.14
C ALA A 170 -17.29 -5.55 -15.16
N GLY A 171 -16.08 -5.00 -15.30
CA GLY A 171 -15.82 -3.55 -15.39
C GLY A 171 -15.18 -2.95 -14.14
N ALA A 172 -14.47 -1.83 -14.34
CA ALA A 172 -13.76 -1.12 -13.27
C ALA A 172 -14.72 -0.59 -12.19
N GLY A 173 -15.92 -0.15 -12.59
CA GLY A 173 -16.94 0.36 -11.67
C GLY A 173 -17.36 -0.69 -10.61
N VAL A 174 -17.41 -1.96 -10.99
CA VAL A 174 -17.71 -3.06 -10.05
C VAL A 174 -16.58 -3.23 -9.03
N CYS A 175 -15.31 -3.12 -9.46
CA CYS A 175 -14.17 -3.12 -8.54
C CYS A 175 -14.25 -1.98 -7.52
N PHE A 176 -14.59 -0.77 -7.99
CA PHE A 176 -14.71 0.40 -7.13
C PHE A 176 -15.87 0.27 -6.14
N LEU A 177 -17.01 -0.23 -6.58
CA LEU A 177 -18.17 -0.49 -5.74
C LEU A 177 -17.86 -1.55 -4.66
N THR A 178 -17.22 -2.65 -5.06
CA THR A 178 -16.80 -3.71 -4.13
C THR A 178 -15.85 -3.16 -3.07
N ASN A 179 -14.90 -2.31 -3.46
CA ASN A 179 -14.02 -1.67 -2.49
C ASN A 179 -14.77 -0.68 -1.58
N ALA A 180 -15.70 0.11 -2.12
CA ALA A 180 -16.54 1.00 -1.31
C ALA A 180 -17.29 0.20 -0.22
N ILE A 181 -17.90 -0.92 -0.58
CA ILE A 181 -18.57 -1.80 0.39
C ILE A 181 -17.56 -2.36 1.41
N SER A 182 -16.34 -2.67 1.00
CA SER A 182 -15.30 -3.20 1.88
C SER A 182 -14.93 -2.24 3.03
N TYR A 183 -14.98 -0.93 2.81
CA TYR A 183 -14.74 0.06 3.85
C TYR A 183 -15.79 0.04 4.97
N LEU A 184 -17.03 -0.39 4.66
CA LEU A 184 -18.06 -0.55 5.69
C LEU A 184 -17.65 -1.57 6.74
N ALA A 185 -16.94 -2.65 6.36
CA ALA A 185 -16.48 -3.65 7.31
C ALA A 185 -15.53 -3.06 8.37
N VAL A 186 -14.60 -2.19 7.95
CA VAL A 186 -13.70 -1.49 8.89
C VAL A 186 -14.46 -0.47 9.72
N LEU A 187 -15.32 0.33 9.11
CA LEU A 187 -16.11 1.34 9.81
C LEU A 187 -16.99 0.71 10.90
N ILE A 188 -17.67 -0.39 10.59
CA ILE A 188 -18.44 -1.16 11.57
C ILE A 188 -17.53 -1.64 12.70
N GLY A 189 -16.37 -2.23 12.36
CA GLY A 189 -15.40 -2.66 13.34
C GLY A 189 -14.94 -1.52 14.27
N LEU A 190 -14.63 -0.34 13.71
CA LEU A 190 -14.21 0.85 14.45
C LEU A 190 -15.33 1.39 15.36
N LEU A 191 -16.58 1.38 14.90
CA LEU A 191 -17.72 1.86 15.68
C LEU A 191 -18.04 0.93 16.85
N LEU A 192 -17.87 -0.38 16.67
CA LEU A 192 -18.09 -1.41 17.71
C LEU A 192 -16.96 -1.49 18.75
N MET A 193 -15.86 -0.74 18.60
CA MET A 193 -14.77 -0.70 19.58
C MET A 193 -15.20 -0.09 20.91
N ARG A 194 -14.71 -0.67 21.99
CA ARG A 194 -14.87 -0.15 23.35
C ARG A 194 -13.67 0.72 23.72
N THR A 195 -13.89 2.00 23.88
CA THR A 195 -12.82 2.98 24.21
C THR A 195 -12.23 2.76 25.61
N SER A 196 -13.00 2.16 26.53
CA SER A 196 -12.54 1.80 27.87
C SER A 196 -11.46 0.72 27.88
N GLU A 197 -11.35 -0.06 26.81
CA GLU A 197 -10.33 -1.13 26.67
C GLU A 197 -9.03 -0.62 26.00
N PHE A 198 -8.92 0.69 25.71
CA PHE A 198 -7.72 1.25 25.08
C PHE A 198 -6.59 1.47 26.06
N PHE A 199 -5.39 1.09 25.68
CA PHE A 199 -4.16 1.41 26.41
C PHE A 199 -3.88 2.93 26.36
N PRO A 200 -3.41 3.52 27.46
CA PRO A 200 -3.06 4.93 27.50
C PRO A 200 -1.85 5.21 26.59
N LEU A 201 -1.89 6.34 25.90
CA LEU A 201 -0.72 6.84 25.17
C LEU A 201 0.29 7.42 26.15
N GLN A 202 1.54 7.01 26.07
CA GLN A 202 2.62 7.72 26.73
C GLN A 202 2.80 9.07 26.03
N ARG A 203 2.51 10.15 26.73
CA ARG A 203 2.78 11.52 26.25
C ARG A 203 4.26 11.79 26.42
N PHE A 204 5.03 11.69 25.34
CA PHE A 204 6.38 12.24 25.30
C PHE A 204 6.31 13.76 25.09
N GLU A 205 7.24 14.50 25.72
CA GLU A 205 7.44 15.92 25.42
C GLU A 205 7.75 16.08 23.93
N ARG A 206 7.01 16.94 23.26
CA ARG A 206 7.03 17.04 21.80
C ARG A 206 7.99 18.15 21.37
N PRO A 207 9.12 17.83 20.70
CA PRO A 207 9.97 18.84 20.13
C PRO A 207 9.22 19.70 19.11
N LYS A 208 9.63 20.94 18.93
CA LYS A 208 9.13 21.80 17.85
C LYS A 208 9.50 21.15 16.52
N ILE A 209 8.50 20.85 15.69
CA ILE A 209 8.60 20.04 14.46
C ILE A 209 9.73 20.52 13.54
N LEU A 210 9.76 21.82 13.23
CA LEU A 210 10.77 22.41 12.35
C LEU A 210 12.20 22.29 12.87
N ALA A 211 12.41 22.46 14.19
CA ALA A 211 13.72 22.32 14.80
C ALA A 211 14.20 20.86 14.74
N GLY A 212 13.35 19.89 15.14
CA GLY A 212 13.70 18.48 15.11
C GLY A 212 13.93 17.95 13.68
N THR A 213 13.16 18.43 12.68
CA THR A 213 13.36 18.05 11.27
C THR A 213 14.70 18.59 10.74
N ARG A 214 15.06 19.84 11.07
CA ARG A 214 16.33 20.44 10.65
C ARG A 214 17.54 19.73 11.29
N GLU A 215 17.46 19.43 12.58
CA GLU A 215 18.50 18.69 13.30
C GLU A 215 18.65 17.27 12.75
N GLY A 216 17.54 16.55 12.53
CA GLY A 216 17.55 15.23 11.94
C GLY A 216 18.13 15.21 10.54
N LEU A 217 17.76 16.18 9.68
CA LEU A 217 18.32 16.31 8.34
C LEU A 217 19.82 16.65 8.37
N ALA A 218 20.24 17.57 9.22
CA ALA A 218 21.65 17.93 9.39
C ALA A 218 22.48 16.72 9.87
N TRP A 219 21.94 15.91 10.79
CA TRP A 219 22.58 14.70 11.26
C TRP A 219 22.72 13.65 10.15
N VAL A 220 21.67 13.42 9.36
CA VAL A 220 21.69 12.48 8.22
C VAL A 220 22.70 12.92 7.16
N LEU A 221 22.71 14.20 6.80
CA LEU A 221 23.66 14.75 5.81
C LEU A 221 25.10 14.70 6.29
N GLY A 222 25.33 14.75 7.60
CA GLY A 222 26.66 14.55 8.21
C GLY A 222 27.17 13.09 8.13
N GLN A 223 26.30 12.13 7.84
CA GLN A 223 26.64 10.70 7.79
C GLN A 223 26.77 10.21 6.34
N ARG A 224 27.98 10.23 5.77
CA ARG A 224 28.22 9.80 4.38
C ARG A 224 27.56 8.45 4.02
N ARG A 225 27.59 7.48 4.93
CA ARG A 225 26.98 6.16 4.72
C ARG A 225 25.45 6.25 4.56
N MET A 226 24.79 7.08 5.36
CA MET A 226 23.35 7.30 5.26
C MET A 226 22.97 8.02 3.97
N VAL A 227 23.73 9.04 3.58
CA VAL A 227 23.52 9.75 2.31
C VAL A 227 23.61 8.78 1.13
N VAL A 228 24.63 7.90 1.11
CA VAL A 228 24.78 6.88 0.05
C VAL A 228 23.57 5.92 0.02
N ILE A 229 23.15 5.41 1.17
CA ILE A 229 21.97 4.51 1.25
C ILE A 229 20.71 5.22 0.76
N LEU A 230 20.45 6.43 1.24
CA LEU A 230 19.27 7.20 0.84
C LEU A 230 19.29 7.54 -0.66
N THR A 231 20.46 7.89 -1.19
CA THR A 231 20.62 8.14 -2.64
C THR A 231 20.34 6.88 -3.45
N LEU A 232 20.88 5.73 -3.04
CA LEU A 232 20.61 4.45 -3.71
C LEU A 232 19.11 4.10 -3.67
N VAL A 233 18.49 4.21 -2.50
CA VAL A 233 17.04 3.97 -2.35
C VAL A 233 16.24 4.94 -3.22
N PHE A 234 16.61 6.22 -3.24
CA PHE A 234 15.96 7.23 -4.09
C PHE A 234 16.07 6.88 -5.58
N VAL A 235 17.27 6.55 -6.06
CA VAL A 235 17.49 6.18 -7.46
C VAL A 235 16.68 4.92 -7.82
N ILE A 236 16.78 3.85 -7.03
CA ILE A 236 16.06 2.61 -7.27
C ILE A 236 14.54 2.85 -7.25
N SER A 237 14.04 3.61 -6.26
CA SER A 237 12.60 3.88 -6.17
C SER A 237 12.09 4.73 -7.33
N THR A 238 12.91 5.69 -7.81
CA THR A 238 12.50 6.60 -8.90
C THR A 238 12.52 5.91 -10.25
N PHE A 239 13.53 5.11 -10.55
CA PHE A 239 13.71 4.54 -11.88
C PHE A 239 13.18 3.12 -12.02
N CYS A 240 13.13 2.35 -10.94
CA CYS A 240 12.76 0.94 -11.00
C CYS A 240 11.37 0.64 -10.39
N PHE A 241 10.90 1.36 -9.38
CA PHE A 241 9.63 1.04 -8.69
C PHE A 241 8.38 1.65 -9.36
N ASN A 242 8.29 1.57 -10.71
CA ASN A 242 7.20 2.18 -11.50
C ASN A 242 6.09 1.20 -11.92
N PHE A 243 5.92 0.08 -11.21
CA PHE A 243 4.97 -1.00 -11.57
C PHE A 243 3.52 -0.56 -11.69
N ASN A 244 3.11 0.49 -10.99
CA ASN A 244 1.75 1.05 -11.12
C ASN A 244 1.48 1.61 -12.52
N VAL A 245 2.53 2.00 -13.25
CA VAL A 245 2.44 2.53 -14.62
C VAL A 245 2.84 1.45 -15.63
N THR A 246 3.94 0.74 -15.38
CA THR A 246 4.52 -0.19 -16.35
C THR A 246 3.69 -1.47 -16.52
N LEU A 247 3.12 -2.03 -15.44
CA LEU A 247 2.37 -3.29 -15.54
C LEU A 247 1.08 -3.19 -16.35
N PRO A 248 0.21 -2.19 -16.19
CA PRO A 248 -0.98 -2.09 -17.04
C PRO A 248 -0.61 -1.87 -18.51
N VAL A 249 0.46 -1.09 -18.79
CA VAL A 249 0.96 -0.87 -20.15
C VAL A 249 1.53 -2.15 -20.73
N LEU A 250 2.38 -2.87 -20.00
CA LEU A 250 2.93 -4.18 -20.40
C LEU A 250 1.81 -5.16 -20.73
N ALA A 251 0.82 -5.28 -19.84
CA ALA A 251 -0.28 -6.22 -20.03
C ALA A 251 -1.15 -5.88 -21.25
N LYS A 252 -1.51 -4.61 -21.42
CA LYS A 252 -2.45 -4.18 -22.46
C LYS A 252 -1.79 -3.94 -23.81
N VAL A 253 -0.63 -3.26 -23.81
CA VAL A 253 0.01 -2.80 -25.06
C VAL A 253 1.01 -3.84 -25.59
N THR A 254 1.91 -4.33 -24.73
CA THR A 254 2.98 -5.25 -25.17
C THR A 254 2.47 -6.68 -25.35
N LEU A 255 1.68 -7.17 -24.39
CA LEU A 255 1.19 -8.54 -24.39
C LEU A 255 -0.19 -8.69 -25.05
N ASN A 256 -0.82 -7.60 -25.48
CA ASN A 256 -2.20 -7.57 -26.01
C ASN A 256 -3.19 -8.33 -25.13
N GLY A 257 -2.94 -8.31 -23.80
CA GLY A 257 -3.66 -9.09 -22.83
C GLY A 257 -4.91 -8.37 -22.30
N HIS A 258 -5.80 -9.15 -21.71
CA HIS A 258 -6.98 -8.65 -21.01
C HIS A 258 -6.63 -8.32 -19.56
N SER A 259 -7.60 -7.77 -18.83
CA SER A 259 -7.44 -7.38 -17.40
C SER A 259 -6.94 -8.50 -16.50
N TYR A 260 -7.29 -9.76 -16.76
CA TYR A 260 -6.80 -10.89 -15.99
C TYR A 260 -5.27 -11.08 -16.10
N VAL A 261 -4.67 -10.78 -17.26
CA VAL A 261 -3.22 -10.83 -17.43
C VAL A 261 -2.56 -9.79 -16.51
N TYR A 262 -3.07 -8.56 -16.49
CA TYR A 262 -2.58 -7.52 -15.59
C TYR A 262 -2.71 -7.92 -14.11
N GLY A 263 -3.87 -8.50 -13.73
CA GLY A 263 -4.08 -9.01 -12.37
C GLY A 263 -3.07 -10.10 -11.99
N LEU A 264 -2.83 -11.07 -12.88
CA LEU A 264 -1.87 -12.16 -12.67
C LEU A 264 -0.42 -11.67 -12.59
N LEU A 265 0.00 -10.76 -13.47
CA LEU A 265 1.34 -10.17 -13.44
C LEU A 265 1.58 -9.41 -12.12
N SER A 266 0.58 -8.63 -11.68
CA SER A 266 0.66 -7.91 -10.42
C SER A 266 0.68 -8.84 -9.20
N ALA A 267 -0.10 -9.92 -9.23
CA ALA A 267 -0.09 -10.95 -8.19
C ALA A 267 1.24 -11.71 -8.14
N ALA A 268 1.84 -12.04 -9.29
CA ALA A 268 3.15 -12.67 -9.37
C ALA A 268 4.25 -11.79 -8.75
N PHE A 269 4.26 -10.50 -9.10
CA PHE A 269 5.14 -9.52 -8.46
C PHE A 269 4.95 -9.45 -6.94
N GLY A 270 3.69 -9.39 -6.48
CA GLY A 270 3.36 -9.38 -5.06
C GLY A 270 3.79 -10.66 -4.33
N ALA A 271 3.63 -11.83 -4.96
CA ALA A 271 4.06 -13.11 -4.41
C ALA A 271 5.61 -13.17 -4.29
N GLY A 272 6.32 -12.69 -5.31
CA GLY A 272 7.78 -12.55 -5.26
C GLY A 272 8.21 -11.67 -4.09
N ALA A 273 7.60 -10.49 -3.93
CA ALA A 273 7.92 -9.57 -2.84
C ALA A 273 7.67 -10.17 -1.44
N LEU A 274 6.64 -11.01 -1.29
CA LEU A 274 6.43 -11.75 -0.04
C LEU A 274 7.57 -12.74 0.22
N VAL A 275 7.99 -13.51 -0.78
CA VAL A 275 9.11 -14.44 -0.65
C VAL A 275 10.40 -13.69 -0.33
N GLY A 276 10.70 -12.60 -1.04
CA GLY A 276 11.86 -11.75 -0.77
C GLY A 276 11.89 -11.21 0.66
N ALA A 277 10.74 -10.71 1.15
CA ALA A 277 10.60 -10.23 2.53
C ALA A 277 10.86 -11.35 3.56
N LEU A 278 10.38 -12.58 3.32
CA LEU A 278 10.62 -13.73 4.20
C LEU A 278 12.10 -14.14 4.19
N VAL A 279 12.74 -14.13 3.02
CA VAL A 279 14.19 -14.40 2.89
C VAL A 279 14.99 -13.32 3.62
N ALA A 280 14.68 -12.04 3.41
CA ALA A 280 15.33 -10.94 4.11
C ALA A 280 15.19 -11.05 5.63
N ALA A 281 13.99 -11.41 6.11
CA ALA A 281 13.75 -11.66 7.54
C ALA A 281 14.58 -12.83 8.09
N SER A 282 14.77 -13.89 7.30
CA SER A 282 15.57 -15.06 7.70
C SER A 282 17.06 -14.76 7.80
N LEU A 283 17.57 -13.79 7.00
CA LEU A 283 18.97 -13.36 7.03
C LEU A 283 19.32 -12.58 8.32
N GLY A 284 18.33 -12.04 9.02
CA GLY A 284 18.45 -11.43 10.35
C GLY A 284 19.30 -10.16 10.43
N ARG A 285 20.00 -9.77 9.38
CA ARG A 285 20.85 -8.56 9.32
C ARG A 285 20.77 -7.89 7.94
N ALA A 286 20.33 -6.65 7.92
CA ALA A 286 20.46 -5.80 6.74
C ALA A 286 21.95 -5.50 6.48
N SER A 287 22.43 -5.83 5.27
CA SER A 287 23.81 -5.53 4.86
C SER A 287 23.82 -4.78 3.53
N MET A 288 24.85 -3.95 3.34
CA MET A 288 25.07 -3.24 2.06
C MET A 288 25.17 -4.23 0.88
N LYS A 289 25.75 -5.41 1.10
CA LYS A 289 25.84 -6.44 0.07
C LYS A 289 24.46 -6.95 -0.38
N VAL A 290 23.55 -7.20 0.57
CA VAL A 290 22.19 -7.63 0.26
C VAL A 290 21.45 -6.56 -0.52
N LEU A 291 21.58 -5.28 -0.13
CA LEU A 291 20.96 -4.15 -0.84
C LEU A 291 21.49 -4.04 -2.28
N LEU A 292 22.80 -4.12 -2.48
CA LEU A 292 23.41 -4.02 -3.82
C LEU A 292 23.04 -5.22 -4.70
N VAL A 293 23.11 -6.43 -4.17
CA VAL A 293 22.75 -7.65 -4.92
C VAL A 293 21.25 -7.62 -5.27
N GLY A 294 20.39 -7.27 -4.32
CA GLY A 294 18.96 -7.11 -4.56
C GLY A 294 18.68 -6.08 -5.66
N GLY A 295 19.28 -4.89 -5.58
CA GLY A 295 19.16 -3.85 -6.59
C GLY A 295 19.66 -4.29 -7.99
N MET A 296 20.78 -5.04 -8.07
CA MET A 296 21.27 -5.57 -9.33
C MET A 296 20.33 -6.63 -9.94
N VAL A 297 19.85 -7.58 -9.12
CA VAL A 297 18.90 -8.61 -9.56
C VAL A 297 17.59 -7.98 -10.00
N PHE A 298 17.11 -6.98 -9.25
CA PHE A 298 15.92 -6.22 -9.59
C PHE A 298 16.06 -5.54 -10.96
N SER A 299 17.11 -4.75 -11.15
CA SER A 299 17.35 -4.00 -12.40
C SER A 299 17.60 -4.95 -13.60
N ALA A 300 18.34 -6.04 -13.40
CA ALA A 300 18.53 -7.05 -14.44
C ALA A 300 17.21 -7.73 -14.82
N GLY A 301 16.36 -8.02 -13.83
CA GLY A 301 15.03 -8.58 -14.07
C GLY A 301 14.12 -7.63 -14.88
N GLU A 302 14.17 -6.33 -14.62
CA GLU A 302 13.43 -5.33 -15.41
C GLU A 302 13.93 -5.24 -16.85
N LEU A 303 15.25 -5.29 -17.06
CA LEU A 303 15.83 -5.33 -18.41
C LEU A 303 15.41 -6.59 -19.19
N LEU A 304 15.36 -7.74 -18.52
CA LEU A 304 14.88 -8.99 -19.12
C LEU A 304 13.37 -8.99 -19.37
N LEU A 305 12.61 -8.19 -18.61
CA LEU A 305 11.17 -8.04 -18.80
C LEU A 305 10.82 -7.25 -20.06
N ALA A 306 11.69 -6.30 -20.47
CA ALA A 306 11.42 -5.43 -21.61
C ALA A 306 11.14 -6.18 -22.94
N PRO A 307 11.90 -7.23 -23.34
CA PRO A 307 11.64 -8.01 -24.54
C PRO A 307 10.59 -9.12 -24.34
N ALA A 308 9.99 -9.28 -23.16
CA ALA A 308 9.08 -10.40 -22.89
C ALA A 308 7.78 -10.27 -23.68
N GLN A 309 7.53 -11.21 -24.59
CA GLN A 309 6.32 -11.29 -25.42
C GLN A 309 5.32 -12.34 -24.90
N SER A 310 5.66 -13.07 -23.85
CA SER A 310 4.82 -14.09 -23.23
C SER A 310 4.39 -13.67 -21.83
N ALA A 311 3.10 -13.73 -21.54
CA ALA A 311 2.55 -13.44 -20.20
C ALA A 311 3.13 -14.38 -19.12
N VAL A 312 3.41 -15.64 -19.47
CA VAL A 312 3.99 -16.61 -18.54
C VAL A 312 5.43 -16.22 -18.19
N LEU A 313 6.25 -15.91 -19.22
CA LEU A 313 7.63 -15.47 -19.01
C LEU A 313 7.66 -14.16 -18.21
N ALA A 314 6.83 -13.18 -18.56
CA ALA A 314 6.70 -11.93 -17.83
C ALA A 314 6.31 -12.15 -16.36
N GLY A 315 5.38 -13.08 -16.08
CA GLY A 315 4.97 -13.43 -14.72
C GLY A 315 6.11 -14.05 -13.91
N ILE A 316 6.88 -14.96 -14.49
CA ILE A 316 8.04 -15.56 -13.84
C ILE A 316 9.11 -14.50 -13.53
N LEU A 317 9.44 -13.64 -14.49
CA LEU A 317 10.41 -12.57 -14.31
C LEU A 317 9.95 -11.59 -13.22
N LEU A 318 8.67 -11.20 -13.23
CA LEU A 318 8.08 -10.31 -12.21
C LEU A 318 8.09 -10.93 -10.81
N PHE A 319 7.95 -12.25 -10.70
CA PHE A 319 8.10 -12.91 -9.40
C PHE A 319 9.53 -12.74 -8.86
N PHE A 320 10.56 -12.95 -9.69
CA PHE A 320 11.95 -12.75 -9.26
C PHE A 320 12.29 -11.27 -9.01
N VAL A 321 11.78 -10.36 -9.83
CA VAL A 321 11.89 -8.92 -9.62
C VAL A 321 11.25 -8.52 -8.30
N GLY A 322 10.04 -9.01 -8.01
CA GLY A 322 9.38 -8.78 -6.73
C GLY A 322 10.17 -9.35 -5.53
N ALA A 323 10.82 -10.50 -5.71
CA ALA A 323 11.62 -11.11 -4.64
C ALA A 323 12.95 -10.37 -4.37
N ALA A 324 13.45 -9.63 -5.34
CA ALA A 324 14.68 -8.85 -5.22
C ALA A 324 14.45 -7.43 -4.68
N GLY A 325 13.24 -6.87 -4.82
CA GLY A 325 12.84 -5.52 -4.37
C GLY A 325 12.20 -5.55 -3.01
#